data_36267a55a824883abe8882c0d53c1279
#
_entry.id   36267a55a824883abe8882c0d53c1279
#
_cell.length_a   1.000
_cell.length_b   1.000
_cell.length_c   1.000
_cell.angle_alpha   90.00
_cell.angle_beta   90.00
_cell.angle_gamma   90.00
#
_symmetry.space_group_name_H-M   'P 1'
#
loop_
_entity.id
_entity.type
_entity.pdbx_description
1 polymer ?
#
loop_
_entity_poly.entity_id
_entity_poly.type
_entity_poly.pdbx_seq_one_letter_code
_entity_poly.pdbx_strand_id
1 'polypeptide(L)'
;MADKKLKGIVRSYAIDIEAAADGTLYKVNGEPTVIDDIDDWKQNEWERKKEEFLKEYEENHGTRELDFDKDLYDTEEEFLENEIGTVDDIDEPEQMSVTDYIDDNSLGDIRFEIDKNMECCGGKVLLAFGGPNVWLHDDEICGYWSGDTETWSLCSDARGALMEFFQEAWEMVSGSR
;
A
#
# COMPACT_ATOMS: atom_id res chain seq x y z
N MET A 1 12.12 19.51 16.14
CA MET A 1 12.11 19.13 14.71
C MET A 1 12.04 17.60 14.53
N ALA A 2 12.72 16.83 15.35
CA ALA A 2 12.66 15.35 15.36
C ALA A 2 11.25 14.82 15.61
N ASP A 3 10.52 15.37 16.58
CA ASP A 3 9.18 14.99 16.98
C ASP A 3 8.17 14.97 15.79
N LYS A 4 8.10 16.03 14.98
CA LYS A 4 7.17 16.07 13.83
C LYS A 4 7.47 15.00 12.76
N LYS A 5 8.75 14.70 12.57
CA LYS A 5 9.17 13.71 11.57
C LYS A 5 8.88 12.29 12.06
N LEU A 6 9.18 12.00 13.33
CA LEU A 6 8.85 10.71 13.95
C LEU A 6 7.35 10.44 13.91
N LYS A 7 6.54 11.43 14.31
CA LYS A 7 5.08 11.35 14.26
C LYS A 7 4.54 11.08 12.86
N GLY A 8 5.10 11.74 11.84
CA GLY A 8 4.75 11.50 10.44
C GLY A 8 5.03 10.07 10.00
N ILE A 9 6.19 9.53 10.36
CA ILE A 9 6.59 8.17 10.02
C ILE A 9 5.70 7.13 10.70
N VAL A 10 5.50 7.24 12.02
CA VAL A 10 4.63 6.31 12.78
C VAL A 10 3.21 6.32 12.23
N ARG A 11 2.69 7.50 11.91
CA ARG A 11 1.36 7.66 11.32
C ARG A 11 1.26 7.04 9.92
N SER A 12 2.29 7.16 9.08
CA SER A 12 2.29 6.55 7.75
C SER A 12 2.15 5.04 7.85
N TYR A 13 2.99 4.38 8.67
CA TYR A 13 2.89 2.94 8.89
C TYR A 13 1.50 2.52 9.44
N ALA A 14 0.92 3.32 10.34
CA ALA A 14 -0.40 3.02 10.90
C ALA A 14 -1.50 3.09 9.83
N ILE A 15 -1.47 4.10 8.97
CA ILE A 15 -2.42 4.25 7.86
C ILE A 15 -2.34 3.04 6.93
N ASP A 16 -1.13 2.61 6.56
CA ASP A 16 -0.94 1.49 5.65
C ASP A 16 -1.45 0.17 6.26
N ILE A 17 -1.14 -0.09 7.55
CA ILE A 17 -1.62 -1.29 8.25
C ILE A 17 -3.15 -1.29 8.41
N GLU A 18 -3.75 -0.16 8.75
CA GLU A 18 -5.20 -0.04 8.86
C GLU A 18 -5.89 -0.20 7.50
N ALA A 19 -5.33 0.37 6.43
CA ALA A 19 -5.82 0.19 5.07
C ALA A 19 -5.66 -1.25 4.57
N ALA A 20 -4.57 -1.95 4.92
CA ALA A 20 -4.38 -3.36 4.61
C ALA A 20 -5.45 -4.23 5.30
N ALA A 21 -5.79 -3.93 6.55
CA ALA A 21 -6.83 -4.64 7.29
C ALA A 21 -8.24 -4.38 6.73
N ASP A 22 -8.50 -3.16 6.26
CA ASP A 22 -9.77 -2.78 5.62
C ASP A 22 -9.87 -3.25 4.15
N GLY A 23 -8.77 -3.76 3.56
CA GLY A 23 -8.73 -4.19 2.16
C GLY A 23 -8.67 -3.03 1.16
N THR A 24 -8.23 -1.85 1.59
CA THR A 24 -8.06 -0.65 0.76
C THR A 24 -6.58 -0.35 0.44
N LEU A 25 -5.64 -1.21 0.87
CA LEU A 25 -4.24 -1.10 0.52
C LEU A 25 -3.91 -1.91 -0.72
N TYR A 26 -3.26 -1.29 -1.69
CA TYR A 26 -2.87 -1.89 -2.96
C TYR A 26 -1.40 -1.63 -3.26
N LYS A 27 -0.79 -2.49 -4.09
CA LYS A 27 0.57 -2.32 -4.59
C LYS A 27 0.53 -1.66 -5.96
N VAL A 28 0.91 -0.37 -6.02
CA VAL A 28 0.95 0.42 -7.26
C VAL A 28 2.41 0.75 -7.57
N ASN A 29 2.90 0.30 -8.71
CA ASN A 29 4.31 0.48 -9.13
C ASN A 29 5.35 0.01 -8.08
N GLY A 30 5.00 -1.00 -7.30
CA GLY A 30 5.85 -1.56 -6.25
C GLY A 30 5.74 -0.87 -4.88
N GLU A 31 4.94 0.19 -4.76
CA GLU A 31 4.75 0.94 -3.51
C GLU A 31 3.35 0.74 -2.93
N PRO A 32 3.20 0.65 -1.60
CA PRO A 32 1.90 0.57 -0.96
C PRO A 32 1.12 1.88 -1.17
N THR A 33 -0.12 1.76 -1.62
CA THR A 33 -0.99 2.89 -1.95
C THR A 33 -2.40 2.62 -1.44
N VAL A 34 -2.96 3.57 -0.69
CA VAL A 34 -4.35 3.48 -0.23
C VAL A 34 -5.28 3.92 -1.35
N ILE A 35 -6.23 3.04 -1.71
CA ILE A 35 -7.23 3.27 -2.75
C ILE A 35 -8.61 2.99 -2.15
N ASP A 36 -9.35 4.05 -1.85
CA ASP A 36 -10.69 3.95 -1.26
C ASP A 36 -11.75 3.52 -2.28
N ASP A 37 -11.56 3.87 -3.55
CA ASP A 37 -12.46 3.54 -4.66
C ASP A 37 -11.63 3.13 -5.89
N ILE A 38 -11.75 1.87 -6.28
CA ILE A 38 -10.97 1.29 -7.38
C ILE A 38 -11.43 1.83 -8.75
N ASP A 39 -12.72 2.15 -8.89
CA ASP A 39 -13.27 2.67 -10.14
C ASP A 39 -12.77 4.11 -10.37
N ASP A 40 -12.77 4.94 -9.31
CA ASP A 40 -12.18 6.28 -9.35
C ASP A 40 -10.67 6.22 -9.65
N TRP A 41 -9.96 5.23 -9.09
CA TRP A 41 -8.54 5.03 -9.37
C TRP A 41 -8.30 4.65 -10.85
N LYS A 42 -9.08 3.70 -11.41
CA LYS A 42 -9.01 3.31 -12.83
C LYS A 42 -9.27 4.49 -13.76
N GLN A 43 -10.28 5.31 -13.43
CA GLN A 43 -10.58 6.53 -14.20
C GLN A 43 -9.40 7.51 -14.19
N ASN A 44 -8.77 7.73 -13.04
CA ASN A 44 -7.61 8.62 -12.92
C ASN A 44 -6.39 8.07 -13.70
N GLU A 45 -6.15 6.76 -13.68
CA GLU A 45 -5.07 6.12 -14.46
C GLU A 45 -5.32 6.22 -15.96
N TRP A 46 -6.58 6.08 -16.40
CA TRP A 46 -6.95 6.28 -17.80
C TRP A 46 -6.71 7.72 -18.24
N GLU A 47 -7.15 8.71 -17.46
CA GLU A 47 -6.89 10.13 -17.74
C GLU A 47 -5.39 10.45 -17.79
N ARG A 48 -4.58 9.81 -16.94
CA ARG A 48 -3.12 9.94 -16.98
C ARG A 48 -2.54 9.39 -18.28
N LYS A 49 -2.96 8.20 -18.72
CA LYS A 49 -2.55 7.60 -20.00
C LYS A 49 -2.94 8.48 -21.18
N LYS A 50 -4.15 9.04 -21.14
CA LYS A 50 -4.66 9.98 -22.16
C LYS A 50 -3.79 11.23 -22.25
N GLU A 51 -3.43 11.84 -21.13
CA GLU A 51 -2.57 13.04 -21.13
C GLU A 51 -1.15 12.72 -21.62
N GLU A 52 -0.60 11.55 -21.27
CA GLU A 52 0.70 11.08 -21.79
C GLU A 52 0.66 10.89 -23.30
N PHE A 53 -0.39 10.24 -23.81
CA PHE A 53 -0.59 10.07 -25.25
C PHE A 53 -0.71 11.41 -25.99
N LEU A 54 -1.53 12.32 -25.49
CA LEU A 54 -1.70 13.66 -26.08
C LEU A 54 -0.41 14.47 -26.11
N LYS A 55 0.41 14.34 -25.07
CA LYS A 55 1.72 14.98 -24.99
C LYS A 55 2.70 14.40 -26.04
N GLU A 56 2.76 13.08 -26.15
CA GLU A 56 3.58 12.41 -27.17
C GLU A 56 3.11 12.76 -28.59
N TYR A 57 1.79 12.84 -28.78
CA TYR A 57 1.20 13.24 -30.06
C TYR A 57 1.59 14.69 -30.42
N GLU A 58 1.52 15.62 -29.46
CA GLU A 58 1.95 17.01 -29.65
C GLU A 58 3.44 17.11 -30.01
N GLU A 59 4.31 16.35 -29.32
CA GLU A 59 5.75 16.30 -29.61
C GLU A 59 6.03 15.83 -31.06
N ASN A 60 5.24 14.86 -31.57
CA ASN A 60 5.43 14.27 -32.88
C ASN A 60 4.78 15.10 -34.01
N HIS A 61 3.67 15.79 -33.76
CA HIS A 61 2.86 16.46 -34.79
C HIS A 61 2.82 18.01 -34.65
N GLY A 62 3.33 18.54 -33.53
CA GLY A 62 3.36 19.98 -33.25
C GLY A 62 1.99 20.57 -32.86
N THR A 63 1.01 19.73 -32.58
CA THR A 63 -0.36 20.11 -32.16
C THR A 63 -0.96 19.03 -31.26
N ARG A 64 -1.85 19.45 -30.34
CA ARG A 64 -2.70 18.56 -29.56
C ARG A 64 -4.03 18.21 -30.24
N GLU A 65 -4.35 18.86 -31.37
CA GLU A 65 -5.51 18.49 -32.15
C GLU A 65 -5.25 17.13 -32.82
N LEU A 66 -6.02 16.14 -32.42
CA LEU A 66 -5.91 14.80 -32.99
C LEU A 66 -6.47 14.78 -34.42
N ASP A 67 -5.61 14.33 -35.35
CA ASP A 67 -6.02 14.09 -36.74
C ASP A 67 -6.31 12.60 -36.92
N PHE A 68 -7.60 12.24 -36.87
CA PHE A 68 -8.09 10.89 -37.01
C PHE A 68 -9.11 10.78 -38.15
N ASP A 69 -9.21 9.60 -38.73
CA ASP A 69 -10.11 9.31 -39.84
C ASP A 69 -11.56 9.26 -39.35
N LYS A 70 -12.35 10.26 -39.74
CA LYS A 70 -13.78 10.38 -39.36
C LYS A 70 -14.68 9.34 -40.03
N ASP A 71 -14.17 8.57 -40.98
CA ASP A 71 -14.87 7.42 -41.55
C ASP A 71 -14.71 6.17 -40.66
N LEU A 72 -13.71 6.18 -39.75
CA LEU A 72 -13.41 5.08 -38.83
C LEU A 72 -13.84 5.36 -37.39
N TYR A 73 -13.83 6.62 -36.96
CA TYR A 73 -14.15 7.03 -35.58
C TYR A 73 -15.15 8.19 -35.60
N ASP A 74 -16.25 8.03 -34.87
CA ASP A 74 -17.27 9.09 -34.78
C ASP A 74 -16.85 10.25 -33.86
N THR A 75 -15.98 9.95 -32.86
CA THR A 75 -15.54 10.91 -31.85
C THR A 75 -14.04 10.79 -31.56
N GLU A 76 -13.46 11.86 -31.00
CA GLU A 76 -12.08 11.85 -30.47
C GLU A 76 -11.90 10.83 -29.36
N GLU A 77 -12.92 10.64 -28.51
CA GLU A 77 -12.91 9.68 -27.41
C GLU A 77 -12.83 8.24 -27.92
N GLU A 78 -13.61 7.88 -28.94
CA GLU A 78 -13.54 6.57 -29.58
C GLU A 78 -12.17 6.29 -30.22
N PHE A 79 -11.56 7.30 -30.82
CA PHE A 79 -10.19 7.20 -31.34
C PHE A 79 -9.19 6.96 -30.21
N LEU A 80 -9.29 7.72 -29.12
CA LEU A 80 -8.41 7.56 -27.93
C LEU A 80 -8.58 6.19 -27.28
N GLU A 81 -9.81 5.72 -27.10
CA GLU A 81 -10.07 4.37 -26.57
C GLU A 81 -9.45 3.26 -27.44
N ASN A 82 -9.43 3.45 -28.76
CA ASN A 82 -8.77 2.50 -29.66
C ASN A 82 -7.23 2.51 -29.53
N GLU A 83 -6.65 3.68 -29.29
CA GLU A 83 -5.18 3.82 -29.21
C GLU A 83 -4.61 3.46 -27.82
N ILE A 84 -5.31 3.80 -26.75
CA ILE A 84 -4.82 3.63 -25.36
C ILE A 84 -5.64 2.66 -24.51
N GLY A 85 -6.73 2.09 -25.06
CA GLY A 85 -7.69 1.26 -24.34
C GLY A 85 -8.75 2.06 -23.59
N THR A 86 -9.73 1.36 -23.06
CA THR A 86 -10.81 1.91 -22.23
C THR A 86 -10.43 1.91 -20.75
N VAL A 87 -11.27 2.50 -19.88
CA VAL A 87 -11.12 2.43 -18.42
C VAL A 87 -11.16 0.98 -17.94
N ASP A 88 -11.97 0.12 -18.59
CA ASP A 88 -12.07 -1.30 -18.23
C ASP A 88 -10.82 -2.12 -18.57
N ASP A 89 -9.98 -1.61 -19.48
CA ASP A 89 -8.68 -2.22 -19.82
C ASP A 89 -7.55 -1.83 -18.86
N ILE A 90 -7.82 -1.00 -17.85
CA ILE A 90 -6.85 -0.69 -16.80
C ILE A 90 -6.79 -1.87 -15.83
N ASP A 91 -5.62 -2.50 -15.75
CA ASP A 91 -5.35 -3.58 -14.81
C ASP A 91 -5.51 -3.08 -13.37
N GLU A 92 -6.23 -3.83 -12.57
CA GLU A 92 -6.34 -3.55 -11.13
C GLU A 92 -4.99 -3.80 -10.45
N PRO A 93 -4.56 -2.90 -9.55
CA PRO A 93 -3.38 -3.15 -8.75
C PRO A 93 -3.61 -4.31 -7.78
N GLU A 94 -2.55 -4.97 -7.37
CA GLU A 94 -2.60 -6.07 -6.42
C GLU A 94 -2.99 -5.57 -5.03
N GLN A 95 -4.10 -6.10 -4.49
CA GLN A 95 -4.51 -5.80 -3.11
C GLN A 95 -3.53 -6.42 -2.13
N MET A 96 -3.11 -5.67 -1.13
CA MET A 96 -2.17 -6.11 -0.09
C MET A 96 -2.91 -6.43 1.21
N SER A 97 -2.69 -7.63 1.73
CA SER A 97 -3.07 -7.97 3.10
C SER A 97 -2.06 -7.40 4.12
N VAL A 98 -2.40 -7.48 5.41
CA VAL A 98 -1.47 -7.14 6.50
C VAL A 98 -0.21 -8.01 6.44
N THR A 99 -0.34 -9.29 6.10
CA THR A 99 0.79 -10.21 5.95
C THR A 99 1.70 -9.77 4.80
N ASP A 100 1.14 -9.48 3.61
CA ASP A 100 1.91 -9.02 2.45
C ASP A 100 2.65 -7.71 2.76
N TYR A 101 1.98 -6.78 3.44
CA TYR A 101 2.59 -5.52 3.86
C TYR A 101 3.77 -5.74 4.81
N ILE A 102 3.63 -6.63 5.81
CA ILE A 102 4.71 -6.95 6.75
C ILE A 102 5.86 -7.63 6.03
N ASP A 103 5.60 -8.58 5.15
CA ASP A 103 6.63 -9.31 4.40
C ASP A 103 7.45 -8.37 3.51
N ASP A 104 6.79 -7.41 2.87
CA ASP A 104 7.46 -6.42 2.01
C ASP A 104 8.24 -5.35 2.80
N ASN A 105 7.78 -4.96 4.00
CA ASN A 105 8.27 -3.80 4.74
C ASN A 105 9.05 -4.14 6.02
N SER A 106 9.01 -5.40 6.52
CA SER A 106 9.72 -5.76 7.73
C SER A 106 11.21 -5.99 7.49
N LEU A 107 12.00 -5.76 8.55
CA LEU A 107 13.44 -6.06 8.57
C LEU A 107 13.76 -7.49 9.06
N GLY A 108 12.74 -8.35 9.15
CA GLY A 108 12.88 -9.75 9.52
C GLY A 108 13.09 -10.02 11.02
N ASP A 109 13.06 -8.99 11.89
CA ASP A 109 13.07 -9.17 13.36
C ASP A 109 11.64 -9.28 13.85
N ILE A 110 11.16 -10.51 14.00
CA ILE A 110 9.83 -10.84 14.54
C ILE A 110 10.02 -11.44 15.93
N ARG A 111 9.28 -10.93 16.92
CA ARG A 111 9.32 -11.40 18.31
C ARG A 111 7.91 -11.78 18.74
N PHE A 112 7.75 -12.98 19.25
CA PHE A 112 6.48 -13.53 19.69
C PHE A 112 6.32 -13.38 21.20
N GLU A 113 5.09 -13.08 21.62
CA GLU A 113 4.64 -13.18 23.00
C GLU A 113 3.88 -14.50 23.12
N ILE A 114 4.33 -15.37 24.03
CA ILE A 114 3.76 -16.69 24.21
C ILE A 114 3.27 -16.86 25.65
N ASP A 115 2.12 -17.49 25.81
CA ASP A 115 1.53 -17.78 27.11
C ASP A 115 2.16 -19.04 27.78
N LYS A 116 1.67 -19.37 28.98
CA LYS A 116 2.12 -20.56 29.73
C LYS A 116 1.81 -21.90 29.05
N ASN A 117 0.91 -21.92 28.07
CA ASN A 117 0.55 -23.10 27.28
C ASN A 117 1.35 -23.19 25.99
N MET A 118 2.32 -22.28 25.77
CA MET A 118 3.09 -22.15 24.53
C MET A 118 2.24 -21.71 23.32
N GLU A 119 1.14 -21.00 23.56
CA GLU A 119 0.30 -20.40 22.51
C GLU A 119 0.73 -18.96 22.29
N CYS A 120 0.74 -18.53 21.02
CA CYS A 120 1.03 -17.13 20.68
C CYS A 120 -0.14 -16.23 21.12
N CYS A 121 0.17 -15.24 21.93
CA CYS A 121 -0.80 -14.27 22.43
C CYS A 121 -0.49 -12.83 21.98
N GLY A 122 0.44 -12.65 21.07
CA GLY A 122 0.82 -11.37 20.49
C GLY A 122 2.26 -11.38 19.99
N GLY A 123 2.74 -10.19 19.59
CA GLY A 123 4.10 -10.06 19.14
C GLY A 123 4.47 -8.65 18.68
N LYS A 124 5.66 -8.55 18.07
CA LYS A 124 6.09 -7.32 17.41
C LYS A 124 7.04 -7.57 16.26
N VAL A 125 6.97 -6.71 15.27
CA VAL A 125 7.79 -6.72 14.06
C VAL A 125 8.57 -5.42 13.95
N LEU A 126 9.86 -5.48 13.59
CA LEU A 126 10.66 -4.30 13.31
C LEU A 126 10.45 -3.84 11.86
N LEU A 127 9.85 -2.65 11.67
CA LEU A 127 9.60 -2.05 10.35
C LEU A 127 10.73 -1.11 9.90
N ALA A 128 11.40 -0.41 10.83
CA ALA A 128 12.50 0.49 10.49
C ALA A 128 13.59 0.49 11.57
N PHE A 129 14.85 0.62 11.13
CA PHE A 129 16.02 0.65 12.01
C PHE A 129 17.10 1.62 11.48
N GLY A 130 17.79 2.30 12.39
CA GLY A 130 18.97 3.11 12.05
C GLY A 130 18.71 4.60 11.77
N GLY A 131 17.42 4.96 11.59
CA GLY A 131 16.91 6.33 11.54
C GLY A 131 16.02 6.56 12.74
N PRO A 132 14.65 6.58 12.62
CA PRO A 132 13.82 6.09 13.70
C PRO A 132 13.82 4.56 13.74
N ASN A 133 13.74 3.97 14.93
CA ASN A 133 13.37 2.58 15.08
C ASN A 133 11.84 2.52 15.18
N VAL A 134 11.19 1.76 14.31
CA VAL A 134 9.73 1.60 14.33
C VAL A 134 9.38 0.14 14.52
N TRP A 135 8.56 -0.11 15.54
CA TRP A 135 8.03 -1.43 15.87
C TRP A 135 6.53 -1.44 15.69
N LEU A 136 6.04 -2.43 14.96
CA LEU A 136 4.64 -2.78 14.90
C LEU A 136 4.37 -3.84 15.97
N HIS A 137 3.50 -3.53 16.92
CA HIS A 137 2.95 -4.45 17.91
C HIS A 137 1.57 -4.92 17.46
N ASP A 138 1.01 -5.90 18.15
CA ASP A 138 -0.34 -6.42 17.85
C ASP A 138 -1.47 -5.41 18.07
N ASP A 139 -1.21 -4.31 18.82
CA ASP A 139 -2.22 -3.30 19.13
C ASP A 139 -1.81 -1.85 18.83
N GLU A 140 -0.51 -1.60 18.57
CA GLU A 140 0.01 -0.26 18.35
C GLU A 140 1.28 -0.25 17.49
N ILE A 141 1.61 0.92 16.95
CA ILE A 141 2.92 1.18 16.33
C ILE A 141 3.71 2.13 17.22
N CYS A 142 4.93 1.74 17.56
CA CYS A 142 5.84 2.53 18.37
C CYS A 142 7.07 2.97 17.59
N GLY A 143 7.34 4.27 17.58
CA GLY A 143 8.54 4.86 17.00
C GLY A 143 9.47 5.46 18.08
N TYR A 144 10.77 5.27 17.90
CA TYR A 144 11.80 5.78 18.81
C TYR A 144 12.88 6.51 18.03
N TRP A 145 13.15 7.77 18.37
CA TRP A 145 14.23 8.54 17.74
C TRP A 145 14.82 9.59 18.67
N SER A 146 16.12 9.47 18.95
CA SER A 146 16.90 10.50 19.68
C SER A 146 16.33 10.86 21.06
N GLY A 147 15.71 9.89 21.74
CA GLY A 147 15.08 10.08 23.05
C GLY A 147 13.59 10.43 23.00
N ASP A 148 13.06 10.71 21.80
CA ASP A 148 11.63 10.89 21.58
C ASP A 148 10.96 9.54 21.32
N THR A 149 9.71 9.40 21.77
CA THR A 149 8.84 8.23 21.52
C THR A 149 7.50 8.72 21.00
N GLU A 150 7.01 8.06 19.97
CA GLU A 150 5.68 8.28 19.41
C GLU A 150 4.96 6.94 19.31
N THR A 151 3.68 6.93 19.64
CA THR A 151 2.85 5.72 19.60
C THR A 151 1.54 6.02 18.89
N TRP A 152 1.08 5.07 18.07
CA TRP A 152 -0.23 5.12 17.41
C TRP A 152 -0.97 3.82 17.67
N SER A 153 -2.15 3.91 18.35
CA SER A 153 -3.01 2.76 18.57
C SER A 153 -3.76 2.40 17.30
N LEU A 154 -3.79 1.12 16.95
CA LEU A 154 -4.45 0.60 15.77
C LEU A 154 -5.95 0.36 16.00
N CYS A 155 -6.72 0.37 14.92
CA CYS A 155 -8.14 0.00 14.95
C CYS A 155 -8.34 -1.49 15.26
N SER A 156 -9.59 -1.91 15.55
CA SER A 156 -9.90 -3.30 15.94
C SER A 156 -9.57 -4.31 14.83
N ASP A 157 -9.81 -3.95 13.59
CA ASP A 157 -9.65 -4.85 12.44
C ASP A 157 -8.17 -5.09 12.15
N ALA A 158 -7.35 -4.04 12.21
CA ALA A 158 -5.90 -4.15 12.12
C ALA A 158 -5.31 -5.02 13.25
N ARG A 159 -5.79 -4.88 14.48
CA ARG A 159 -5.37 -5.74 15.60
C ARG A 159 -5.75 -7.20 15.37
N GLY A 160 -6.96 -7.46 14.84
CA GLY A 160 -7.40 -8.80 14.49
C GLY A 160 -6.47 -9.45 13.45
N ALA A 161 -6.22 -8.76 12.36
CA ALA A 161 -5.33 -9.22 11.29
C ALA A 161 -3.88 -9.44 11.77
N LEU A 162 -3.37 -8.56 12.64
CA LEU A 162 -2.04 -8.73 13.24
C LEU A 162 -1.96 -9.94 14.17
N MET A 163 -3.00 -10.20 14.94
CA MET A 163 -3.05 -11.38 15.80
C MET A 163 -3.04 -12.66 14.96
N GLU A 164 -3.79 -12.70 13.86
CA GLU A 164 -3.76 -13.83 12.90
C GLU A 164 -2.35 -14.00 12.31
N PHE A 165 -1.73 -12.93 11.84
CA PHE A 165 -0.35 -12.96 11.35
C PHE A 165 0.63 -13.54 12.38
N PHE A 166 0.61 -13.07 13.64
CA PHE A 166 1.50 -13.59 14.67
C PHE A 166 1.24 -15.05 15.01
N GLN A 167 -0.02 -15.50 15.02
CA GLN A 167 -0.37 -16.90 15.26
C GLN A 167 0.13 -17.80 14.13
N GLU A 168 -0.10 -17.44 12.87
CA GLU A 168 0.37 -18.20 11.72
C GLU A 168 1.89 -18.25 11.65
N ALA A 169 2.56 -17.12 11.85
CA ALA A 169 4.03 -17.06 11.87
C ALA A 169 4.61 -17.90 13.03
N TRP A 170 3.96 -17.92 14.20
CA TRP A 170 4.35 -18.77 15.33
C TRP A 170 4.18 -20.27 15.02
N GLU A 171 3.08 -20.65 14.39
CA GLU A 171 2.85 -22.05 13.99
C GLU A 171 3.92 -22.55 13.02
N MET A 172 4.30 -21.73 12.04
CA MET A 172 5.39 -22.05 11.11
C MET A 172 6.73 -22.26 11.82
N VAL A 173 7.07 -21.44 12.80
CA VAL A 173 8.33 -21.56 13.54
C VAL A 173 8.29 -22.67 14.58
N SER A 174 7.19 -22.84 15.31
CA SER A 174 7.05 -23.84 16.38
C SER A 174 6.77 -25.24 15.84
N GLY A 175 6.04 -25.38 14.73
CA GLY A 175 5.75 -26.66 14.06
C GLY A 175 6.94 -27.27 13.33
N SER A 176 8.02 -26.49 13.13
CA SER A 176 9.28 -26.96 12.53
C SER A 176 10.22 -27.63 13.54
N ARG A 177 9.77 -27.85 14.79
CA ARG A 177 10.49 -28.58 15.85
C ARG A 177 9.83 -29.93 16.06
#